data_da4c0d520f36d62662fee028ada407ff
#
_entry.id   da4c0d520f36d62662fee028ada407ff
#
_cell.length_a   1.000
_cell.length_b   1.000
_cell.length_c   1.000
_cell.angle_alpha   90.00
_cell.angle_beta   90.00
_cell.angle_gamma   90.00
#
_symmetry.space_group_name_H-M   'P 1'
#
loop_
_entity.id
_entity.type
_entity.pdbx_description
1 polymer ?
#
loop_
_entity_poly.entity_id
_entity_poly.type
_entity_poly.pdbx_seq_one_letter_code
_entity_poly.pdbx_strand_id
1 'polypeptide(L)'
;MEERHYNYTPERKEEIQRTLMVDKALPDIDEPVEKVSYMDGCKIYFKNGGWIIARFSGTEPLLRIFCEMPEAYQAVRMCEIFEEFLELKN
;
A
#
# COMPACT_ATOMS: atom_id res chain seq x y z
N MET A 1 -0.21 -4.32 -14.19
CA MET A 1 -0.31 -3.61 -12.90
C MET A 1 -1.41 -4.24 -12.06
N GLU A 2 -1.13 -4.47 -10.80
CA GLU A 2 -2.13 -4.98 -9.87
C GLU A 2 -2.83 -3.82 -9.19
N GLU A 3 -4.15 -3.93 -9.01
CA GLU A 3 -4.95 -2.87 -8.42
C GLU A 3 -5.97 -3.51 -7.47
N ARG A 4 -6.04 -3.02 -6.23
CA ARG A 4 -6.96 -3.54 -5.22
C ARG A 4 -7.64 -2.41 -4.47
N HIS A 5 -8.91 -2.61 -4.13
CA HIS A 5 -9.73 -1.63 -3.43
C HIS A 5 -10.33 -2.27 -2.18
N TYR A 6 -10.31 -1.52 -1.07
CA TYR A 6 -10.80 -2.01 0.21
C TYR A 6 -11.72 -0.98 0.85
N ASN A 7 -12.89 -1.43 1.30
CA ASN A 7 -13.78 -0.59 2.10
C ASN A 7 -13.24 -0.47 3.52
N TYR A 8 -13.56 0.61 4.20
CA TYR A 8 -13.16 0.81 5.57
C TYR A 8 -14.26 1.53 6.36
N THR A 9 -14.21 1.38 7.70
CA THR A 9 -15.01 2.19 8.61
C THR A 9 -14.18 3.44 8.98
N PRO A 10 -14.82 4.50 9.50
CA PRO A 10 -14.07 5.68 9.95
C PRO A 10 -12.98 5.35 10.96
N GLU A 11 -13.25 4.39 11.86
CA GLU A 11 -12.27 3.96 12.87
C GLU A 11 -11.07 3.28 12.23
N ARG A 12 -11.32 2.43 11.23
CA ARG A 12 -10.24 1.75 10.52
C ARG A 12 -9.42 2.73 9.69
N LYS A 13 -10.07 3.75 9.11
CA LYS A 13 -9.36 4.78 8.37
C LYS A 13 -8.33 5.47 9.25
N GLU A 14 -8.75 5.82 10.47
CA GLU A 14 -7.88 6.50 11.42
C GLU A 14 -6.66 5.64 11.78
N GLU A 15 -6.88 4.35 12.03
CA GLU A 15 -5.82 3.41 12.33
C GLU A 15 -4.83 3.27 11.17
N ILE A 16 -5.36 3.07 9.95
CA ILE A 16 -4.54 2.89 8.76
C ILE A 16 -3.74 4.16 8.47
N GLN A 17 -4.38 5.31 8.60
CA GLN A 17 -3.72 6.59 8.37
C GLN A 17 -2.60 6.81 9.38
N ARG A 18 -2.83 6.48 10.64
CA ARG A 18 -1.79 6.58 11.67
C ARG A 18 -0.61 5.66 11.35
N THR A 19 -0.88 4.42 11.02
CA THR A 19 0.15 3.45 10.70
C THR A 19 1.02 3.91 9.54
N LEU A 20 0.39 4.32 8.44
CA LEU A 20 1.11 4.64 7.21
C LEU A 20 1.72 6.05 7.22
N MET A 21 0.97 7.04 7.70
CA MET A 21 1.36 8.45 7.50
C MET A 21 1.99 9.09 8.73
N VAL A 22 1.63 8.66 9.92
CA VAL A 22 2.17 9.23 11.17
C VAL A 22 3.33 8.39 11.67
N ASP A 23 3.09 7.11 11.90
CA ASP A 23 4.13 6.19 12.37
C ASP A 23 5.10 5.83 11.26
N LYS A 24 4.66 5.96 10.01
CA LYS A 24 5.44 5.59 8.81
C LYS A 24 5.96 4.17 8.92
N ALA A 25 5.12 3.28 9.43
CA ALA A 25 5.44 1.87 9.58
C ALA A 25 5.27 1.16 8.24
N LEU A 26 6.18 0.26 7.95
CA LEU A 26 6.18 -0.52 6.70
C LEU A 26 6.17 -1.99 7.03
N PRO A 27 5.57 -2.83 6.17
CA PRO A 27 5.65 -4.28 6.36
C PRO A 27 7.06 -4.78 6.10
N ASP A 28 7.34 -6.01 6.54
CA ASP A 28 8.57 -6.68 6.18
C ASP A 28 8.55 -6.99 4.70
N ILE A 29 9.46 -6.40 3.96
CA ILE A 29 9.55 -6.55 2.52
C ILE A 29 10.96 -7.04 2.20
N ASP A 30 11.06 -8.16 1.49
CA ASP A 30 12.34 -8.72 1.09
C ASP A 30 12.86 -8.14 -0.23
N GLU A 31 12.08 -7.26 -0.87
CA GLU A 31 12.49 -6.55 -2.08
C GLU A 31 13.24 -5.27 -1.69
N PRO A 32 14.45 -5.02 -2.24
CA PRO A 32 15.20 -3.82 -1.88
C PRO A 32 14.45 -2.53 -2.20
N VAL A 33 14.30 -1.69 -1.20
CA VAL A 33 13.60 -0.41 -1.31
C VAL A 33 14.59 0.69 -1.72
N GLU A 34 14.21 1.51 -2.71
CA GLU A 34 15.00 2.67 -3.09
C GLU A 34 14.62 3.90 -2.30
N LYS A 35 13.34 4.19 -2.19
CA LYS A 35 12.84 5.34 -1.42
C LYS A 35 11.37 5.16 -1.12
N VAL A 36 10.88 5.96 -0.16
CA VAL A 36 9.47 6.02 0.19
C VAL A 36 9.02 7.46 0.11
N SER A 37 7.86 7.70 -0.51
CA SER A 37 7.26 9.02 -0.62
C SER A 37 5.91 9.04 0.09
N TYR A 38 5.63 10.14 0.81
CA TYR A 38 4.38 10.32 1.53
C TYR A 38 3.54 11.48 0.98
N MET A 39 3.84 11.91 -0.24
CA MET A 39 3.15 13.07 -0.83
C MET A 39 1.70 12.77 -1.21
N ASP A 40 1.40 11.55 -1.64
CA ASP A 40 0.08 11.18 -2.13
C ASP A 40 -0.30 9.80 -1.60
N GLY A 41 -0.26 9.64 -0.28
CA GLY A 41 -0.37 8.34 0.36
C GLY A 41 1.02 7.80 0.66
N CYS A 42 1.12 6.49 0.87
CA CYS A 42 2.41 5.84 1.13
C CYS A 42 2.84 5.12 -0.15
N LYS A 43 3.89 5.62 -0.79
CA LYS A 43 4.41 5.01 -2.02
C LYS A 43 5.84 4.54 -1.81
N ILE A 44 6.06 3.26 -2.06
CA ILE A 44 7.39 2.64 -1.96
C ILE A 44 7.92 2.39 -3.36
N TYR A 45 9.12 2.86 -3.62
CA TYR A 45 9.83 2.62 -4.88
C TYR A 45 10.91 1.57 -4.63
N PHE A 46 10.95 0.54 -5.46
CA PHE A 46 11.92 -0.55 -5.34
C PHE A 46 13.08 -0.34 -6.30
N LYS A 47 14.24 -0.90 -5.93
CA LYS A 47 15.44 -0.75 -6.77
C LYS A 47 15.31 -1.47 -8.11
N ASN A 48 14.40 -2.43 -8.21
CA ASN A 48 14.13 -3.14 -9.48
C ASN A 48 13.26 -2.34 -10.45
N GLY A 49 12.88 -1.10 -10.08
CA GLY A 49 12.01 -0.25 -10.90
C GLY A 49 10.53 -0.38 -10.58
N GLY A 50 10.16 -1.33 -9.74
CA GLY A 50 8.76 -1.49 -9.31
C GLY A 50 8.38 -0.49 -8.24
N TRP A 51 7.08 -0.44 -7.94
CA TRP A 51 6.56 0.43 -6.88
C TRP A 51 5.20 -0.07 -6.40
N ILE A 52 4.83 0.35 -5.20
CA ILE A 52 3.50 0.11 -4.65
C ILE A 52 3.05 1.38 -3.93
N ILE A 53 1.78 1.73 -4.09
CA ILE A 53 1.20 2.87 -3.39
C ILE A 53 -0.09 2.43 -2.68
N ALA A 54 -0.25 2.92 -1.45
CA ALA A 54 -1.49 2.77 -0.69
C ALA A 54 -1.99 4.17 -0.38
N ARG A 55 -3.20 4.49 -0.86
CA ARG A 55 -3.77 5.82 -0.65
C ARG A 55 -5.28 5.76 -0.50
N PHE A 56 -5.83 6.70 0.24
CA PHE A 56 -7.28 6.83 0.37
C PHE A 56 -7.85 7.52 -0.85
N SER A 57 -9.02 7.04 -1.30
CA SER A 57 -9.77 7.72 -2.36
C SER A 57 -10.27 9.07 -1.85
N GLY A 58 -10.24 10.10 -2.70
CA GLY A 58 -10.76 11.41 -2.34
C GLY A 58 -12.26 11.53 -2.41
N THR A 59 -12.95 10.57 -3.05
CA THR A 59 -14.38 10.66 -3.30
C THR A 59 -15.19 9.50 -2.71
N GLU A 60 -14.55 8.38 -2.41
CA GLU A 60 -15.23 7.18 -1.92
C GLU A 60 -14.54 6.68 -0.67
N PRO A 61 -15.26 5.95 0.23
CA PRO A 61 -14.62 5.40 1.44
C PRO A 61 -13.82 4.14 1.10
N LEU A 62 -12.82 4.30 0.24
CA LEU A 62 -11.98 3.21 -0.25
C LEU A 62 -10.50 3.53 -0.02
N LEU A 63 -9.77 2.51 0.41
CA LEU A 63 -8.32 2.50 0.35
C LEU A 63 -7.95 1.80 -0.95
N ARG A 64 -7.13 2.46 -1.76
CA ARG A 64 -6.69 1.92 -3.03
C ARG A 64 -5.23 1.54 -2.95
N ILE A 65 -4.91 0.33 -3.44
CA ILE A 65 -3.54 -0.13 -3.54
C ILE A 65 -3.25 -0.43 -5.01
N PHE A 66 -2.20 0.19 -5.52
CA PHE A 66 -1.72 -0.05 -6.88
C PHE A 66 -0.28 -0.52 -6.79
N CYS A 67 0.07 -1.52 -7.59
CA CYS A 67 1.42 -2.05 -7.58
C CYS A 67 1.86 -2.44 -8.99
N GLU A 68 3.05 -2.00 -9.36
CA GLU A 68 3.69 -2.37 -10.62
C GLU A 68 5.06 -2.97 -10.29
N MET A 69 5.29 -4.17 -10.76
CA MET A 69 6.55 -4.87 -10.54
C MET A 69 7.01 -5.46 -11.87
N PRO A 70 8.30 -5.85 -11.99
CA PRO A 70 8.80 -6.45 -13.24
C PRO A 70 7.98 -7.68 -13.67
N GLU A 71 7.53 -8.48 -12.69
CA GLU A 71 6.70 -9.66 -12.98
C GLU A 71 5.35 -9.54 -12.29
N ALA A 72 4.31 -10.05 -12.97
CA ALA A 72 2.94 -9.95 -12.46
C ALA A 72 2.78 -10.61 -11.08
N TYR A 73 3.40 -11.76 -10.86
CA TYR A 73 3.28 -12.46 -9.58
C TYR A 73 3.88 -11.65 -8.42
N GLN A 74 4.90 -10.84 -8.70
CA GLN A 74 5.52 -9.99 -7.68
C GLN A 74 4.54 -8.90 -7.23
N ALA A 75 3.78 -8.33 -8.17
CA ALA A 75 2.80 -7.31 -7.86
C ALA A 75 1.66 -7.88 -6.98
N VAL A 76 1.19 -9.08 -7.32
CA VAL A 76 0.16 -9.76 -6.53
C VAL A 76 0.68 -10.02 -5.11
N ARG A 77 1.89 -10.55 -5.00
CA ARG A 77 2.49 -10.86 -3.70
C ARG A 77 2.65 -9.60 -2.85
N MET A 78 3.10 -8.50 -3.45
CA MET A 78 3.29 -7.24 -2.73
C MET A 78 1.97 -6.70 -2.21
N CYS A 79 0.90 -6.78 -3.00
CA CYS A 79 -0.43 -6.39 -2.57
C CYS A 79 -0.91 -7.25 -1.40
N GLU A 80 -0.63 -8.56 -1.44
CA GLU A 80 -0.98 -9.46 -0.34
C GLU A 80 -0.23 -9.13 0.94
N ILE A 81 1.05 -8.74 0.83
CA ILE A 81 1.85 -8.31 1.98
C ILE A 81 1.20 -7.08 2.64
N PHE A 82 0.79 -6.10 1.83
CA PHE A 82 0.12 -4.91 2.36
C PHE A 82 -1.25 -5.23 2.94
N GLU A 83 -2.01 -6.11 2.29
CA GLU A 83 -3.31 -6.53 2.78
C GLU A 83 -3.18 -7.15 4.18
N GLU A 84 -2.21 -8.02 4.36
CA GLU A 84 -1.97 -8.65 5.65
C GLU A 84 -1.47 -7.65 6.69
N PHE A 85 -0.52 -6.81 6.30
CA PHE A 85 0.07 -5.81 7.19
C PHE A 85 -0.98 -4.85 7.75
N LEU A 86 -1.87 -4.38 6.89
CA LEU A 86 -2.91 -3.42 7.28
C LEU A 86 -4.21 -4.11 7.72
N GLU A 87 -4.23 -5.45 7.73
CA GLU A 87 -5.40 -6.23 8.11
C GLU A 87 -6.63 -5.83 7.29
N LEU A 88 -6.45 -5.76 5.98
CA LEU A 88 -7.51 -5.34 5.07
C LEU A 88 -8.39 -6.53 4.68
N LYS A 89 -9.69 -6.26 4.53
CA LYS A 89 -10.67 -7.27 4.09
C LYS A 89 -11.68 -6.62 3.14
N ASN A 90 -12.11 -7.40 2.20
CA ASN A 90 -13.24 -7.02 1.34
C ASN A 90 -14.51 -7.75 1.74
#